data_adf98baf6ba115f99ea9b40800545c18
#
_entry.id   adf98baf6ba115f99ea9b40800545c18
#
_cell.length_a   1.000
_cell.length_b   1.000
_cell.length_c   1.000
_cell.angle_alpha   90.00
_cell.angle_beta   90.00
_cell.angle_gamma   90.00
#
_symmetry.space_group_name_H-M   'P 1'
#
loop_
_entity.id
_entity.type
_entity.pdbx_description
1 polymer ?
#
loop_
_entity_poly.entity_id
_entity_poly.type
_entity_poly.pdbx_seq_one_letter_code
_entity_poly.pdbx_strand_id
1 'polypeptide(L)'
;RVREVGGGLSADETAYGLVGSLDGATVKNLTIGAPEGDSSELSFHSANGSDVGVIAGAVMSSTIENCVNYAPMHARGTGVDNVRATMGAFGGFVYADQEKGGSVLKDLVNYGSIKAEGDANTKNGATSVMAAGIAGITNGTTTITSARNYVYNCINYGEMTSSVPRTSGIIAAVNQYTTVELCKNYGDQINSNAGTRVGMITATMTFGTMLKDCENHGDAIMTGGSGAQVGGMVCLLNSASASISGGGNYGNVIGD
;
A
#
# COMPACT_ATOMS: atom_id res chain seq x y z
N ARG A 1 -14.87 8.60 15.22
CA ARG A 1 -15.37 7.23 14.93
C ARG A 1 -15.80 7.19 13.48
N VAL A 2 -15.06 6.49 12.66
CA VAL A 2 -15.45 6.21 11.28
C VAL A 2 -16.48 5.08 11.32
N ARG A 3 -17.61 5.26 10.68
CA ARG A 3 -18.66 4.27 10.56
C ARG A 3 -18.45 3.46 9.29
N GLU A 4 -18.61 2.16 9.39
CA GLU A 4 -18.60 1.23 8.26
C GLU A 4 -19.64 1.62 7.20
N VAL A 5 -19.22 1.73 5.95
CA VAL A 5 -20.11 1.89 4.80
C VAL A 5 -19.70 0.81 3.79
N GLY A 6 -20.47 -0.27 3.78
CA GLY A 6 -20.26 -1.35 2.81
C GLY A 6 -20.78 -1.00 1.42
N GLY A 7 -20.05 -1.34 0.39
CA GLY A 7 -20.47 -1.29 -1.01
C GLY A 7 -19.39 -1.81 -1.94
N GLY A 8 -19.69 -2.82 -2.74
CA GLY A 8 -18.84 -3.30 -3.84
C GLY A 8 -17.71 -4.26 -3.47
N LEU A 9 -17.53 -4.55 -2.19
CA LEU A 9 -16.61 -5.58 -1.70
C LEU A 9 -17.32 -6.93 -1.62
N SER A 10 -16.57 -8.02 -1.64
CA SER A 10 -17.14 -9.34 -1.33
C SER A 10 -17.77 -9.32 0.06
N ALA A 11 -18.72 -10.22 0.32
CA ALA A 11 -19.47 -10.24 1.57
C ALA A 11 -18.61 -10.33 2.85
N ASP A 12 -17.32 -10.68 2.69
CA ASP A 12 -16.36 -10.89 3.76
C ASP A 12 -15.27 -9.81 3.84
N GLU A 13 -15.31 -8.79 2.96
CA GLU A 13 -14.33 -7.70 2.95
C GLU A 13 -14.94 -6.41 3.51
N THR A 14 -14.25 -5.80 4.46
CA THR A 14 -14.62 -4.51 5.06
C THR A 14 -13.60 -3.44 4.69
N ALA A 15 -14.06 -2.21 4.48
CA ALA A 15 -13.22 -1.08 4.12
C ALA A 15 -13.33 0.05 5.14
N TYR A 16 -12.18 0.53 5.64
CA TYR A 16 -12.11 1.57 6.66
C TYR A 16 -11.29 2.77 6.18
N GLY A 17 -11.76 3.94 6.47
CA GLY A 17 -11.10 5.21 6.16
C GLY A 17 -11.98 6.38 6.55
N LEU A 18 -11.60 7.59 6.16
CA LEU A 18 -12.49 8.75 6.22
C LEU A 18 -13.77 8.46 5.42
N VAL A 19 -13.60 7.74 4.30
CA VAL A 19 -14.67 7.14 3.50
C VAL A 19 -14.37 5.64 3.40
N GLY A 20 -15.35 4.76 3.62
CA GLY A 20 -15.13 3.31 3.52
C GLY A 20 -14.72 2.92 2.09
N SER A 21 -15.51 3.32 1.09
CA SER A 21 -15.24 3.00 -0.32
C SER A 21 -15.52 4.19 -1.23
N LEU A 22 -14.64 4.37 -2.24
CA LEU A 22 -14.84 5.27 -3.37
C LEU A 22 -15.17 4.45 -4.61
N ASP A 23 -16.22 4.80 -5.33
CA ASP A 23 -16.62 4.18 -6.60
C ASP A 23 -16.97 5.27 -7.63
N GLY A 24 -16.12 5.42 -8.65
CA GLY A 24 -16.26 6.47 -9.67
C GLY A 24 -16.14 7.88 -9.11
N ALA A 25 -15.52 8.05 -7.95
CA ALA A 25 -15.50 9.30 -7.19
C ALA A 25 -14.15 10.02 -7.27
N THR A 26 -14.12 11.27 -6.84
CA THR A 26 -12.89 12.06 -6.77
C THR A 26 -12.73 12.73 -5.42
N VAL A 27 -11.57 12.55 -4.78
CA VAL A 27 -11.14 13.25 -3.57
C VAL A 27 -9.91 14.10 -3.91
N LYS A 28 -9.96 15.40 -3.63
CA LYS A 28 -8.87 16.32 -3.94
C LYS A 28 -8.59 17.30 -2.81
N ASN A 29 -7.32 17.74 -2.72
CA ASN A 29 -6.92 18.86 -1.87
C ASN A 29 -7.23 18.64 -0.39
N LEU A 30 -7.13 17.41 0.09
CA LEU A 30 -7.43 17.07 1.47
C LEU A 30 -6.13 16.98 2.27
N THR A 31 -6.09 17.62 3.43
CA THR A 31 -5.03 17.48 4.42
C THR A 31 -5.60 16.78 5.65
N ILE A 32 -4.91 15.75 6.11
CA ILE A 32 -5.27 14.97 7.29
C ILE A 32 -4.18 15.13 8.34
N GLY A 33 -4.56 15.52 9.54
CA GLY A 33 -3.62 15.90 10.59
C GLY A 33 -3.02 17.27 10.39
N ALA A 34 -1.96 17.58 11.13
CA ALA A 34 -1.25 18.87 11.06
C ALA A 34 0.26 18.63 11.10
N PRO A 35 1.07 19.46 10.41
CA PRO A 35 2.52 19.33 10.39
C PRO A 35 3.19 19.59 11.75
N GLU A 36 2.58 20.38 12.61
CA GLU A 36 3.07 20.68 13.95
C GLU A 36 2.04 20.26 15.00
N GLY A 37 2.42 19.36 15.89
CA GLY A 37 1.65 19.00 17.07
C GLY A 37 0.75 17.79 16.92
N ASP A 38 -0.23 17.72 17.73
CA ASP A 38 -1.08 16.62 18.13
C ASP A 38 -1.89 16.00 16.98
N SER A 39 -1.22 15.25 16.13
CA SER A 39 -1.90 14.38 15.19
C SER A 39 -2.31 13.11 15.94
N SER A 40 -3.56 13.02 16.34
CA SER A 40 -4.10 11.79 16.92
C SER A 40 -3.86 10.63 15.98
N GLU A 41 -3.33 9.53 16.52
CA GLU A 41 -3.13 8.31 15.78
C GLU A 41 -4.47 7.76 15.28
N LEU A 42 -4.51 7.39 14.01
CA LEU A 42 -5.65 6.72 13.40
C LEU A 42 -5.48 5.21 13.60
N SER A 43 -6.24 4.64 14.53
CA SER A 43 -6.17 3.23 14.87
C SER A 43 -7.28 2.44 14.19
N PHE A 44 -6.88 1.40 13.45
CA PHE A 44 -7.76 0.49 12.76
C PHE A 44 -7.53 -0.94 13.26
N HIS A 45 -8.59 -1.58 13.75
CA HIS A 45 -8.57 -2.98 14.18
C HIS A 45 -9.51 -3.79 13.31
N SER A 46 -8.98 -4.81 12.66
CA SER A 46 -9.78 -5.73 11.87
C SER A 46 -9.66 -7.15 12.41
N ALA A 47 -10.79 -7.77 12.68
CA ALA A 47 -10.85 -9.19 13.06
C ALA A 47 -10.77 -10.13 11.86
N ASN A 48 -11.23 -9.71 10.67
CA ASN A 48 -11.37 -10.58 9.50
C ASN A 48 -11.06 -9.80 8.24
N GLY A 49 -9.83 -9.65 7.88
CA GLY A 49 -9.41 -9.01 6.65
C GLY A 49 -10.12 -7.69 6.32
N SER A 50 -9.37 -6.64 6.20
CA SER A 50 -9.94 -5.32 5.88
C SER A 50 -9.01 -4.54 4.98
N ASP A 51 -9.61 -3.71 4.17
CA ASP A 51 -8.89 -2.71 3.41
C ASP A 51 -8.93 -1.39 4.20
N VAL A 52 -7.75 -0.88 4.56
CA VAL A 52 -7.60 0.29 5.42
C VAL A 52 -6.81 1.39 4.71
N GLY A 53 -7.39 2.57 4.67
CA GLY A 53 -6.70 3.77 4.20
C GLY A 53 -7.15 4.99 5.00
N VAL A 54 -6.28 5.95 5.20
CA VAL A 54 -6.67 7.18 5.91
C VAL A 54 -7.78 7.90 5.16
N ILE A 55 -7.72 7.94 3.83
CA ILE A 55 -8.80 8.51 3.01
C ILE A 55 -9.86 7.44 2.72
N ALA A 56 -9.48 6.30 2.14
CA ALA A 56 -10.46 5.27 1.78
C ALA A 56 -9.87 3.87 1.94
N GLY A 57 -10.66 2.95 2.48
CA GLY A 57 -10.29 1.54 2.52
C GLY A 57 -10.21 0.94 1.12
N ALA A 58 -11.25 1.16 0.30
CA ALA A 58 -11.31 0.71 -1.08
C ALA A 58 -11.46 1.89 -2.06
N VAL A 59 -10.71 1.84 -3.16
CA VAL A 59 -10.70 2.87 -4.21
C VAL A 59 -10.93 2.19 -5.56
N MET A 60 -12.13 2.31 -6.12
CA MET A 60 -12.51 1.71 -7.39
C MET A 60 -12.77 2.80 -8.44
N SER A 61 -12.07 2.70 -9.56
CA SER A 61 -12.25 3.63 -10.71
C SER A 61 -12.36 5.09 -10.28
N SER A 62 -11.59 5.46 -9.27
CA SER A 62 -11.68 6.71 -8.54
C SER A 62 -10.35 7.46 -8.53
N THR A 63 -10.40 8.74 -8.26
CA THR A 63 -9.21 9.60 -8.19
C THR A 63 -9.02 10.14 -6.78
N ILE A 64 -7.80 9.97 -6.23
CA ILE A 64 -7.31 10.71 -5.05
C ILE A 64 -6.13 11.57 -5.52
N GLU A 65 -6.24 12.89 -5.40
CA GLU A 65 -5.27 13.84 -5.97
C GLU A 65 -4.95 14.98 -5.03
N ASN A 66 -3.68 15.36 -4.97
CA ASN A 66 -3.19 16.50 -4.19
C ASN A 66 -3.64 16.43 -2.72
N CYS A 67 -3.39 15.30 -2.07
CA CYS A 67 -3.73 15.09 -0.67
C CYS A 67 -2.48 14.85 0.18
N VAL A 68 -2.52 15.30 1.44
CA VAL A 68 -1.41 15.20 2.38
C VAL A 68 -1.89 14.53 3.66
N ASN A 69 -1.14 13.53 4.14
CA ASN A 69 -1.35 12.91 5.43
C ASN A 69 -0.20 13.20 6.40
N TYR A 70 -0.51 13.77 7.54
CA TYR A 70 0.40 13.94 8.68
C TYR A 70 0.06 12.99 9.84
N ALA A 71 -1.14 12.43 9.86
CA ALA A 71 -1.58 11.59 10.97
C ALA A 71 -0.88 10.23 10.94
N PRO A 72 -0.29 9.78 12.05
CA PRO A 72 0.22 8.42 12.15
C PRO A 72 -0.92 7.40 12.07
N MET A 73 -0.65 6.25 11.48
CA MET A 73 -1.62 5.17 11.31
C MET A 73 -1.13 3.92 12.04
N HIS A 74 -1.98 3.36 12.87
CA HIS A 74 -1.78 2.04 13.46
C HIS A 74 -2.88 1.10 12.96
N ALA A 75 -2.50 0.08 12.21
CA ALA A 75 -3.42 -0.90 11.70
C ALA A 75 -3.00 -2.31 12.12
N ARG A 76 -3.97 -3.07 12.63
CA ARG A 76 -3.78 -4.46 13.05
C ARG A 76 -4.71 -5.35 12.24
N GLY A 77 -4.12 -6.25 11.44
CA GLY A 77 -4.83 -7.27 10.70
C GLY A 77 -4.73 -8.63 11.39
N THR A 78 -5.86 -9.29 11.62
CA THR A 78 -5.88 -10.70 11.95
C THR A 78 -6.10 -11.46 10.66
N GLY A 79 -5.05 -12.15 10.18
CA GLY A 79 -5.16 -13.02 9.01
C GLY A 79 -5.88 -14.30 9.41
N VAL A 80 -7.17 -14.40 9.09
CA VAL A 80 -7.84 -15.71 9.02
C VAL A 80 -7.54 -16.29 7.64
N ASP A 81 -7.43 -17.61 7.54
CA ASP A 81 -7.12 -18.33 6.30
C ASP A 81 -7.85 -17.73 5.09
N ASN A 82 -7.07 -17.30 4.09
CA ASN A 82 -7.50 -16.75 2.82
C ASN A 82 -8.16 -15.35 2.81
N VAL A 83 -8.15 -14.61 3.89
CA VAL A 83 -8.67 -13.24 3.89
C VAL A 83 -7.54 -12.23 3.79
N ARG A 84 -7.61 -11.37 2.77
CA ARG A 84 -6.64 -10.29 2.54
C ARG A 84 -6.94 -9.13 3.48
N ALA A 85 -5.89 -8.58 4.10
CA ALA A 85 -5.95 -7.27 4.74
C ALA A 85 -4.91 -6.34 4.09
N THR A 86 -5.35 -5.18 3.64
CA THR A 86 -4.46 -4.21 2.98
C THR A 86 -4.49 -2.85 3.66
N MET A 87 -3.33 -2.24 3.82
CA MET A 87 -3.15 -0.99 4.54
C MET A 87 -2.32 -0.03 3.71
N GLY A 88 -2.83 1.18 3.52
CA GLY A 88 -2.09 2.25 2.86
C GLY A 88 -2.50 3.62 3.38
N ALA A 89 -1.61 4.60 3.40
CA ALA A 89 -1.96 5.92 3.93
C ALA A 89 -3.13 6.57 3.19
N PHE A 90 -3.30 6.32 1.89
CA PHE A 90 -4.39 6.93 1.13
C PHE A 90 -5.46 5.93 0.69
N GLY A 91 -5.06 4.69 0.38
CA GLY A 91 -5.98 3.64 -0.03
C GLY A 91 -5.49 2.25 0.40
N GLY A 92 -6.36 1.44 0.99
CA GLY A 92 -6.05 0.05 1.31
C GLY A 92 -5.99 -0.79 0.03
N PHE A 93 -7.10 -0.89 -0.67
CA PHE A 93 -7.24 -1.61 -1.93
C PHE A 93 -7.63 -0.66 -3.07
N VAL A 94 -6.76 -0.57 -4.08
CA VAL A 94 -6.97 0.29 -5.25
C VAL A 94 -7.16 -0.60 -6.47
N TYR A 95 -8.30 -0.52 -7.13
CA TYR A 95 -8.60 -1.38 -8.26
C TYR A 95 -9.32 -0.69 -9.40
N ALA A 96 -9.25 -1.32 -10.56
CA ALA A 96 -9.89 -0.88 -11.78
C ALA A 96 -11.15 -1.70 -12.03
N ASP A 97 -12.20 -1.06 -12.47
CA ASP A 97 -13.39 -1.70 -13.03
C ASP A 97 -13.28 -1.78 -14.55
N GLN A 98 -13.82 -2.85 -15.15
CA GLN A 98 -13.72 -3.06 -16.60
C GLN A 98 -14.50 -2.03 -17.40
N GLU A 99 -15.60 -1.55 -16.87
CA GLU A 99 -16.49 -0.61 -17.55
C GLU A 99 -16.16 0.84 -17.21
N LYS A 100 -15.78 1.10 -15.96
CA LYS A 100 -15.52 2.45 -15.44
C LYS A 100 -14.07 2.90 -15.61
N GLY A 101 -13.14 1.96 -15.82
CA GLY A 101 -11.71 2.25 -16.00
C GLY A 101 -10.89 2.09 -14.73
N GLY A 102 -9.65 2.59 -14.77
CA GLY A 102 -8.69 2.49 -13.67
C GLY A 102 -8.83 3.60 -12.62
N SER A 103 -8.24 3.33 -11.45
CA SER A 103 -8.09 4.33 -10.40
C SER A 103 -6.80 5.14 -10.58
N VAL A 104 -6.83 6.39 -10.08
CA VAL A 104 -5.68 7.31 -10.12
C VAL A 104 -5.37 7.80 -8.71
N LEU A 105 -4.14 7.52 -8.26
CA LEU A 105 -3.53 8.12 -7.08
C LEU A 105 -2.44 9.08 -7.54
N LYS A 106 -2.56 10.37 -7.27
CA LYS A 106 -1.67 11.36 -7.85
C LYS A 106 -1.34 12.50 -6.91
N ASP A 107 -0.06 12.92 -6.91
CA ASP A 107 0.42 14.04 -6.11
C ASP A 107 0.07 13.88 -4.61
N LEU A 108 0.32 12.69 -4.06
CA LEU A 108 0.03 12.34 -2.67
C LEU A 108 1.30 12.38 -1.83
N VAL A 109 1.21 12.96 -0.63
CA VAL A 109 2.36 13.02 0.28
C VAL A 109 1.98 12.46 1.64
N ASN A 110 2.67 11.41 2.07
CA ASN A 110 2.53 10.85 3.41
C ASN A 110 3.71 11.24 4.30
N TYR A 111 3.43 11.94 5.39
CA TYR A 111 4.37 12.21 6.48
C TYR A 111 4.07 11.36 7.73
N GLY A 112 2.85 10.82 7.84
CA GLY A 112 2.45 10.01 8.98
C GLY A 112 3.19 8.67 9.01
N SER A 113 3.70 8.30 10.17
CA SER A 113 4.26 6.96 10.38
C SER A 113 3.19 5.88 10.28
N ILE A 114 3.60 4.67 9.92
CA ILE A 114 2.70 3.52 9.79
C ILE A 114 3.20 2.40 10.68
N LYS A 115 2.36 1.97 11.62
CA LYS A 115 2.55 0.76 12.39
C LYS A 115 1.58 -0.31 11.89
N ALA A 116 2.12 -1.37 11.28
CA ALA A 116 1.32 -2.46 10.74
C ALA A 116 1.61 -3.76 11.50
N GLU A 117 0.61 -4.27 12.19
CA GLU A 117 0.72 -5.50 12.99
C GLU A 117 -0.13 -6.62 12.40
N GLY A 118 0.44 -7.83 12.33
CA GLY A 118 -0.23 -9.07 12.02
C GLY A 118 -0.14 -10.05 13.17
N ASP A 119 -1.10 -10.95 13.30
CA ASP A 119 -0.99 -12.04 14.28
C ASP A 119 -0.09 -13.18 13.77
N ALA A 120 0.21 -14.14 14.67
CA ALA A 120 1.12 -15.25 14.37
C ALA A 120 0.62 -16.20 13.25
N ASN A 121 -0.65 -16.13 12.88
CA ASN A 121 -1.25 -16.95 11.82
C ASN A 121 -1.05 -16.36 10.42
N THR A 122 -0.57 -15.12 10.33
CA THR A 122 -0.26 -14.47 9.04
C THR A 122 0.98 -15.06 8.35
N LYS A 123 1.64 -16.06 8.95
CA LYS A 123 2.92 -16.63 8.49
C LYS A 123 2.87 -17.42 7.18
N ASN A 124 1.72 -17.87 6.76
CA ASN A 124 1.62 -18.79 5.65
C ASN A 124 0.73 -18.24 4.53
N GLY A 125 1.26 -17.48 3.62
CA GLY A 125 0.58 -17.50 2.39
C GLY A 125 0.41 -16.24 1.59
N ALA A 126 0.06 -16.48 0.37
CA ALA A 126 -0.05 -15.53 -0.72
C ALA A 126 -1.18 -14.49 -0.57
N THR A 127 -2.02 -14.62 0.43
CA THR A 127 -3.21 -13.78 0.66
C THR A 127 -3.11 -12.84 1.84
N SER A 128 -1.97 -12.68 2.34
CA SER A 128 -1.58 -12.10 3.60
C SER A 128 -1.78 -10.60 3.73
N VAL A 129 -1.65 -10.13 4.95
CA VAL A 129 -1.64 -8.73 5.34
C VAL A 129 -0.53 -7.97 4.63
N MET A 130 -0.86 -6.83 4.06
CA MET A 130 0.04 -5.97 3.30
C MET A 130 -0.05 -4.52 3.80
N ALA A 131 1.09 -3.86 3.91
CA ALA A 131 1.12 -2.46 4.34
C ALA A 131 2.07 -1.62 3.50
N ALA A 132 1.68 -0.39 3.19
CA ALA A 132 2.50 0.53 2.43
C ALA A 132 2.24 2.00 2.74
N GLY A 133 3.22 2.84 2.39
CA GLY A 133 3.19 4.28 2.63
C GLY A 133 2.12 5.04 1.84
N ILE A 134 1.67 4.53 0.72
CA ILE A 134 0.65 5.17 -0.12
C ILE A 134 -0.58 4.27 -0.30
N ALA A 135 -0.41 3.06 -0.84
CA ALA A 135 -1.53 2.13 -1.04
C ALA A 135 -1.13 0.70 -0.70
N GLY A 136 -2.01 -0.06 -0.06
CA GLY A 136 -1.73 -1.44 0.33
C GLY A 136 -1.55 -2.34 -0.88
N ILE A 137 -2.50 -2.35 -1.80
CA ILE A 137 -2.44 -3.12 -3.04
C ILE A 137 -3.12 -2.37 -4.18
N THR A 138 -2.58 -2.53 -5.38
CA THR A 138 -3.27 -2.12 -6.61
C THR A 138 -3.61 -3.35 -7.43
N ASN A 139 -4.78 -3.37 -8.06
CA ASN A 139 -5.23 -4.44 -8.93
C ASN A 139 -5.95 -3.88 -10.16
N GLY A 140 -5.33 -4.02 -11.33
CA GLY A 140 -5.98 -3.71 -12.60
C GLY A 140 -6.90 -4.85 -13.06
N THR A 141 -7.50 -4.72 -14.23
CA THR A 141 -8.30 -5.79 -14.81
C THR A 141 -7.45 -6.66 -15.75
N THR A 142 -7.70 -7.96 -15.75
CA THR A 142 -6.98 -8.92 -16.62
C THR A 142 -7.40 -8.88 -18.08
N THR A 143 -8.56 -8.32 -18.37
CA THR A 143 -9.21 -8.43 -19.69
C THR A 143 -9.11 -7.18 -20.55
N ILE A 144 -8.86 -6.01 -19.95
CA ILE A 144 -8.80 -4.74 -20.68
C ILE A 144 -7.55 -3.96 -20.28
N THR A 145 -6.60 -3.85 -21.20
CA THR A 145 -5.36 -3.05 -20.97
C THR A 145 -5.63 -1.56 -20.81
N SER A 146 -6.79 -1.07 -21.19
CA SER A 146 -7.21 0.33 -21.03
C SER A 146 -7.66 0.68 -19.60
N ALA A 147 -8.09 -0.31 -18.81
CA ALA A 147 -8.46 -0.11 -17.42
C ALA A 147 -7.23 -0.25 -16.49
N ARG A 148 -6.24 0.60 -16.70
CA ARG A 148 -4.99 0.60 -15.95
C ARG A 148 -5.07 1.55 -14.76
N ASN A 149 -4.62 1.09 -13.59
CA ASN A 149 -4.41 2.00 -12.47
C ASN A 149 -3.13 2.81 -12.66
N TYR A 150 -3.15 4.05 -12.18
CA TYR A 150 -2.00 4.95 -12.16
C TYR A 150 -1.70 5.43 -10.75
N VAL A 151 -0.45 5.29 -10.34
CA VAL A 151 0.10 5.89 -9.12
C VAL A 151 1.25 6.78 -9.55
N TYR A 152 1.05 8.09 -9.46
CA TYR A 152 1.92 9.06 -10.08
C TYR A 152 2.35 10.14 -9.10
N ASN A 153 3.65 10.44 -9.05
CA ASN A 153 4.24 11.51 -8.25
C ASN A 153 3.78 11.47 -6.77
N CYS A 154 3.80 10.26 -6.18
CA CYS A 154 3.47 10.07 -4.77
C CYS A 154 4.74 9.95 -3.93
N ILE A 155 4.75 10.57 -2.76
CA ILE A 155 5.92 10.63 -1.89
C ILE A 155 5.57 10.10 -0.50
N ASN A 156 6.39 9.19 0.01
CA ASN A 156 6.30 8.71 1.38
C ASN A 156 7.54 9.18 2.18
N TYR A 157 7.29 9.97 3.24
CA TYR A 157 8.27 10.32 4.27
C TYR A 157 8.05 9.54 5.57
N GLY A 158 6.87 8.94 5.74
CA GLY A 158 6.51 8.22 6.96
C GLY A 158 7.32 6.94 7.14
N GLU A 159 7.92 6.79 8.32
CA GLU A 159 8.53 5.53 8.73
C GLU A 159 7.49 4.43 8.84
N MET A 160 7.86 3.20 8.49
CA MET A 160 7.02 2.04 8.68
C MET A 160 7.65 1.03 9.63
N THR A 161 6.96 0.74 10.72
CA THR A 161 7.25 -0.39 11.59
C THR A 161 6.25 -1.50 11.35
N SER A 162 6.70 -2.72 11.06
CA SER A 162 5.81 -3.77 10.62
C SER A 162 6.17 -5.16 11.15
N SER A 163 5.14 -5.98 11.39
CA SER A 163 5.24 -7.42 11.56
C SER A 163 4.42 -8.20 10.53
N VAL A 164 4.01 -7.55 9.43
CA VAL A 164 3.20 -8.19 8.38
C VAL A 164 4.04 -8.73 7.23
N PRO A 165 3.52 -9.72 6.46
CA PRO A 165 4.30 -10.45 5.46
C PRO A 165 4.76 -9.63 4.24
N ARG A 166 4.10 -8.52 3.91
CA ARG A 166 4.50 -7.68 2.77
C ARG A 166 4.41 -6.21 3.12
N THR A 167 5.53 -5.52 2.95
CA THR A 167 5.60 -4.08 3.21
C THR A 167 6.36 -3.32 2.13
N SER A 168 5.98 -2.07 1.94
CA SER A 168 6.71 -1.18 1.04
C SER A 168 6.50 0.30 1.36
N GLY A 169 7.41 1.14 0.86
CA GLY A 169 7.29 2.59 1.01
C GLY A 169 6.15 3.18 0.19
N ILE A 170 5.82 2.61 -0.96
CA ILE A 170 4.79 3.16 -1.85
C ILE A 170 3.60 2.20 -1.98
N ILE A 171 3.76 0.99 -2.51
CA ILE A 171 2.65 0.03 -2.68
C ILE A 171 3.14 -1.38 -2.36
N ALA A 172 2.50 -2.08 -1.41
CA ALA A 172 2.98 -3.40 -1.01
C ALA A 172 2.84 -4.46 -2.13
N ALA A 173 1.77 -4.42 -2.91
CA ALA A 173 1.66 -5.28 -4.07
C ALA A 173 1.09 -4.53 -5.28
N VAL A 174 1.82 -4.53 -6.37
CA VAL A 174 1.40 -3.96 -7.66
C VAL A 174 0.98 -5.11 -8.55
N ASN A 175 -0.33 -5.30 -8.67
CA ASN A 175 -0.90 -6.37 -9.47
C ASN A 175 -1.54 -5.81 -10.74
N GLN A 176 -1.45 -6.58 -11.79
CA GLN A 176 -2.20 -6.44 -13.04
C GLN A 176 -2.35 -4.99 -13.53
N TYR A 177 -1.82 -4.69 -14.69
CA TYR A 177 -2.01 -3.43 -15.42
C TYR A 177 -2.01 -2.15 -14.56
N THR A 178 -1.04 -2.03 -13.68
CA THR A 178 -0.80 -0.82 -12.88
C THR A 178 0.51 -0.18 -13.30
N THR A 179 0.52 1.15 -13.44
CA THR A 179 1.73 1.94 -13.64
C THR A 179 2.01 2.75 -12.36
N VAL A 180 3.23 2.64 -11.86
CA VAL A 180 3.77 3.44 -10.75
C VAL A 180 4.89 4.29 -11.32
N GLU A 181 4.77 5.61 -11.28
CA GLU A 181 5.68 6.52 -11.97
C GLU A 181 6.03 7.73 -11.12
N LEU A 182 7.29 8.16 -11.13
CA LEU A 182 7.83 9.31 -10.41
C LEU A 182 7.58 9.28 -8.88
N CYS A 183 7.37 8.10 -8.31
CA CYS A 183 7.12 7.96 -6.89
C CYS A 183 8.43 7.87 -6.10
N LYS A 184 8.45 8.46 -4.89
CA LYS A 184 9.64 8.51 -4.05
C LYS A 184 9.35 8.04 -2.63
N ASN A 185 10.23 7.20 -2.11
CA ASN A 185 10.19 6.79 -0.71
C ASN A 185 11.41 7.35 0.04
N TYR A 186 11.17 8.06 1.12
CA TYR A 186 12.17 8.56 2.05
C TYR A 186 12.04 7.93 3.44
N GLY A 187 10.90 7.31 3.73
CA GLY A 187 10.67 6.65 5.02
C GLY A 187 11.39 5.31 5.12
N ASP A 188 11.99 5.08 6.28
CA ASP A 188 12.60 3.78 6.60
C ASP A 188 11.51 2.71 6.80
N GLN A 189 11.88 1.46 6.53
CA GLN A 189 11.03 0.32 6.80
C GLN A 189 11.71 -0.66 7.72
N ILE A 190 11.12 -0.87 8.88
CA ILE A 190 11.57 -1.82 9.89
C ILE A 190 10.56 -2.97 9.94
N ASN A 191 10.96 -4.16 9.52
CA ASN A 191 10.08 -5.33 9.52
C ASN A 191 10.65 -6.47 10.36
N SER A 192 9.83 -6.99 11.29
CA SER A 192 10.17 -8.06 12.21
C SER A 192 9.59 -9.42 11.85
N ASN A 193 8.92 -9.57 10.70
CA ASN A 193 8.31 -10.84 10.31
C ASN A 193 9.31 -11.73 9.57
N ALA A 194 9.49 -12.96 10.03
CA ALA A 194 10.25 -13.97 9.29
C ALA A 194 9.49 -14.38 8.00
N GLY A 195 10.21 -14.58 6.90
CA GLY A 195 9.62 -14.96 5.61
C GLY A 195 8.89 -13.84 4.89
N THR A 196 9.10 -12.61 5.27
CA THR A 196 8.47 -11.43 4.68
C THR A 196 9.09 -11.02 3.34
N ARG A 197 8.36 -10.17 2.61
CA ARG A 197 8.84 -9.44 1.44
C ARG A 197 8.79 -7.95 1.70
N VAL A 198 9.95 -7.33 1.65
CA VAL A 198 10.10 -5.88 1.76
C VAL A 198 10.65 -5.33 0.46
N GLY A 199 9.93 -4.40 -0.14
CA GLY A 199 10.43 -3.65 -1.29
C GLY A 199 10.21 -2.17 -1.07
N MET A 200 11.23 -1.35 -1.17
CA MET A 200 11.12 0.05 -0.75
C MET A 200 10.20 0.89 -1.64
N ILE A 201 9.97 0.49 -2.88
CA ILE A 201 8.90 1.03 -3.73
C ILE A 201 7.73 0.05 -3.79
N THR A 202 8.00 -1.25 -4.03
CA THR A 202 6.96 -2.29 -3.98
C THR A 202 7.52 -3.66 -3.61
N ALA A 203 6.80 -4.41 -2.77
CA ALA A 203 7.25 -5.75 -2.41
C ALA A 203 7.01 -6.76 -3.53
N THR A 204 5.97 -6.61 -4.33
CA THR A 204 5.68 -7.55 -5.42
C THR A 204 5.12 -6.83 -6.65
N MET A 205 5.63 -7.18 -7.83
CA MET A 205 5.10 -6.76 -9.13
C MET A 205 4.66 -7.98 -9.94
N THR A 206 3.48 -7.89 -10.55
CA THR A 206 2.93 -8.97 -11.36
C THR A 206 2.59 -8.52 -12.79
N PHE A 207 1.70 -9.23 -13.44
CA PHE A 207 1.37 -9.14 -14.85
C PHE A 207 1.02 -7.72 -15.34
N GLY A 208 1.70 -7.25 -16.36
CA GLY A 208 1.44 -5.97 -17.03
C GLY A 208 1.75 -4.73 -16.19
N THR A 209 2.48 -4.87 -15.09
CA THR A 209 2.84 -3.75 -14.21
C THR A 209 4.10 -3.03 -14.67
N MET A 210 4.16 -1.74 -14.42
CA MET A 210 5.29 -0.90 -14.82
C MET A 210 5.72 -0.02 -13.65
N LEU A 211 7.02 -0.01 -13.35
CA LEU A 211 7.66 0.92 -12.43
C LEU A 211 8.56 1.84 -13.24
N LYS A 212 8.34 3.16 -13.19
CA LYS A 212 9.08 4.13 -13.98
C LYS A 212 9.60 5.27 -13.12
N ASP A 213 10.87 5.58 -13.28
CA ASP A 213 11.51 6.76 -12.69
C ASP A 213 11.21 6.95 -11.19
N CYS A 214 11.11 5.83 -10.45
CA CYS A 214 10.87 5.84 -9.02
C CYS A 214 12.19 5.81 -8.25
N GLU A 215 12.23 6.42 -7.07
CA GLU A 215 13.43 6.52 -6.24
C GLU A 215 13.16 6.06 -4.82
N ASN A 216 14.09 5.29 -4.27
CA ASN A 216 14.12 5.00 -2.83
C ASN A 216 15.32 5.66 -2.17
N HIS A 217 15.10 6.34 -1.07
CA HIS A 217 16.10 6.98 -0.22
C HIS A 217 16.06 6.48 1.24
N GLY A 218 15.00 5.76 1.62
CA GLY A 218 14.86 5.18 2.96
C GLY A 218 15.58 3.83 3.08
N ASP A 219 15.89 3.43 4.29
CA ASP A 219 16.55 2.18 4.61
C ASP A 219 15.54 1.04 4.81
N ALA A 220 15.86 -0.15 4.30
CA ALA A 220 15.12 -1.38 4.57
C ALA A 220 15.84 -2.17 5.67
N ILE A 221 15.20 -2.30 6.83
CA ILE A 221 15.79 -2.93 8.02
C ILE A 221 14.97 -4.16 8.39
N MET A 222 15.60 -5.33 8.30
CA MET A 222 14.99 -6.59 8.67
C MET A 222 15.51 -7.08 10.01
N THR A 223 14.60 -7.35 10.94
CA THR A 223 14.92 -7.87 12.28
C THR A 223 14.27 -9.23 12.57
N GLY A 224 13.60 -9.82 11.58
CA GLY A 224 12.71 -10.97 11.76
C GLY A 224 13.35 -12.35 11.55
N GLY A 225 14.65 -12.42 11.26
CA GLY A 225 15.34 -13.69 11.07
C GLY A 225 15.22 -14.29 9.65
N SER A 226 15.38 -15.61 9.53
CA SER A 226 15.57 -16.30 8.24
C SER A 226 14.34 -16.27 7.31
N GLY A 227 14.59 -16.25 6.00
CA GLY A 227 13.58 -16.40 4.96
C GLY A 227 12.99 -15.09 4.43
N ALA A 228 13.42 -13.95 4.93
CA ALA A 228 13.03 -12.65 4.40
C ALA A 228 13.62 -12.39 3.02
N GLN A 229 12.85 -11.77 2.15
CA GLN A 229 13.28 -11.27 0.85
C GLN A 229 13.20 -9.75 0.85
N VAL A 230 14.29 -9.08 0.54
CA VAL A 230 14.37 -7.61 0.59
C VAL A 230 14.92 -7.07 -0.72
N GLY A 231 14.30 -6.04 -1.24
CA GLY A 231 14.76 -5.33 -2.42
C GLY A 231 14.77 -3.81 -2.20
N GLY A 232 15.87 -3.16 -2.55
CA GLY A 232 16.00 -1.70 -2.43
C GLY A 232 14.96 -0.91 -3.23
N MET A 233 14.39 -1.51 -4.26
CA MET A 233 13.21 -0.95 -4.98
C MET A 233 12.08 -1.97 -5.01
N VAL A 234 12.30 -3.13 -5.61
CA VAL A 234 11.32 -4.21 -5.76
C VAL A 234 11.90 -5.48 -5.17
N CYS A 235 11.11 -6.17 -4.33
CA CYS A 235 11.54 -7.45 -3.77
C CYS A 235 11.33 -8.61 -4.75
N LEU A 236 10.17 -8.68 -5.40
CA LEU A 236 9.82 -9.76 -6.31
C LEU A 236 9.16 -9.25 -7.61
N LEU A 237 9.82 -9.52 -8.74
CA LEU A 237 9.17 -9.45 -10.05
C LEU A 237 8.65 -10.84 -10.43
N ASN A 238 7.35 -11.00 -10.47
CA ASN A 238 6.68 -12.28 -10.69
C ASN A 238 5.92 -12.35 -12.02
N SER A 239 6.47 -11.75 -13.06
CA SER A 239 5.91 -11.85 -14.41
C SER A 239 6.88 -11.36 -15.47
N ALA A 240 6.93 -12.02 -16.61
CA ALA A 240 7.70 -11.59 -17.77
C ALA A 240 7.21 -10.28 -18.40
N SER A 241 5.99 -9.84 -18.10
CA SER A 241 5.41 -8.58 -18.57
C SER A 241 5.50 -7.44 -17.53
N ALA A 242 6.11 -7.67 -16.37
CA ALA A 242 6.46 -6.63 -15.43
C ALA A 242 7.76 -5.93 -15.86
N SER A 243 7.83 -4.63 -15.74
CA SER A 243 9.01 -3.85 -16.14
C SER A 243 9.38 -2.77 -15.13
N ILE A 244 10.68 -2.52 -15.02
CA ILE A 244 11.26 -1.41 -14.26
C ILE A 244 12.11 -0.60 -15.23
N SER A 245 11.96 0.72 -15.24
CA SER A 245 12.75 1.62 -16.06
C SER A 245 13.01 2.94 -15.35
N GLY A 246 14.24 3.42 -15.38
CA GLY A 246 14.65 4.63 -14.69
C GLY A 246 14.64 4.52 -13.16
N GLY A 247 14.97 5.63 -12.49
CA GLY A 247 15.00 5.71 -11.03
C GLY A 247 16.20 5.01 -10.39
N GLY A 248 16.13 4.79 -9.08
CA GLY A 248 17.21 4.17 -8.34
C GLY A 248 16.94 3.92 -6.86
N ASN A 249 17.80 3.10 -6.26
CA ASN A 249 17.86 2.90 -4.83
C ASN A 249 19.08 3.61 -4.26
N TYR A 250 18.87 4.49 -3.30
CA TYR A 250 19.90 5.27 -2.58
C TYR A 250 19.95 4.94 -1.08
N GLY A 251 18.98 4.19 -0.58
CA GLY A 251 18.97 3.69 0.79
C GLY A 251 19.69 2.35 0.95
N ASN A 252 19.92 1.96 2.19
CA ASN A 252 20.55 0.70 2.55
C ASN A 252 19.54 -0.44 2.60
N VAL A 253 20.05 -1.67 2.44
CA VAL A 253 19.32 -2.91 2.70
C VAL A 253 20.08 -3.63 3.80
N ILE A 254 19.47 -3.71 4.97
CA ILE A 254 20.07 -4.25 6.19
C ILE A 254 19.23 -5.45 6.64
N GLY A 255 19.88 -6.61 6.77
CA GLY A 255 19.27 -7.84 7.26
C GLY A 255 20.16 -8.53 8.28
N ASP A 256 19.54 -9.28 9.20
CA ASP A 256 20.22 -10.18 10.14
C ASP A 256 20.56 -11.53 9.48
#